data_40dac14d0f98ea6dd9cf331083b3d186
#
_entry.id   40dac14d0f98ea6dd9cf331083b3d186
#
_cell.length_a   1.000
_cell.length_b   1.000
_cell.length_c   1.000
_cell.angle_alpha   90.00
_cell.angle_beta   90.00
_cell.angle_gamma   90.00
#
_symmetry.space_group_name_H-M   'P 1'
#
loop_
_entity.id
_entity.type
_entity.pdbx_description
1 polymer ?
#
loop_
_entity_poly.entity_id
_entity_poly.type
_entity_poly.pdbx_seq_one_letter_code
_entity_poly.pdbx_strand_id
1 'polypeptide(L)'
;MQINIIFAVNITILKKALFLLIPICLLLNACNWFKDTPEVGLVLAKHFDNKLYKKFDTAEYNVIFKRHLDSLQGNFSNPNTIKTFYLRNNTEPRLVTKYFVNGALDSLKNYISRSEQHGFNPEVFGYKKLKTLLEVLADNKFKSIAEVYPVVADLELNAAESLIKYNNFVYYGSVNPRKLLSRYYVPVKRPDSAGMTAVLGTEDLPKLLISIQPSSEKYRELQEAMLKLEKTGNKDNQALKTIQVNMERLRWKLPDLGEEYVEVNIPDFSLTWFDKQDTLSHMKVCVGAPREKDYAEKIKLYAKTGNLDDKPKNHETPILYSKLNSIQVNPIWNIPVSIARNEIYWQAVRDPYYLSNNNIKVYYKGKQVNDPDTIQWSKYPREKLPYQFKQGSGEGNALGKFKFIFDNGSSIYLHDTNNKSGFARGNRAISHGCVRVEKPLEFAQMMVKDKYQYDQLRMEVNLPPIDTTKMEVFNKKMAKKADTLNTFKLKPKWFGAKKRVPLIINYITAWPQNGVIQFREDVYGLDETLYAAMKKFM
;
A
#
# COMPACT_ATOMS: atom_id res chain seq x y z
N MET A 1 63.65 64.11 -41.97
CA MET A 1 63.91 63.16 -43.03
C MET A 1 62.74 62.19 -42.99
N GLN A 2 61.75 62.43 -43.88
CA GLN A 2 60.52 61.71 -44.00
C GLN A 2 60.68 60.57 -45.01
N ILE A 3 60.24 59.38 -44.65
CA ILE A 3 60.10 58.29 -45.61
C ILE A 3 58.60 57.91 -45.66
N ASN A 4 57.95 58.26 -46.76
CA ASN A 4 56.63 57.83 -47.13
C ASN A 4 56.71 56.41 -47.72
N ILE A 5 56.05 55.47 -47.07
CA ILE A 5 55.83 54.12 -47.68
C ILE A 5 54.38 54.09 -48.21
N ILE A 6 54.26 54.06 -49.51
CA ILE A 6 53.01 53.90 -50.25
C ILE A 6 52.62 52.41 -50.25
N PHE A 7 51.49 52.07 -49.65
CA PHE A 7 50.89 50.72 -49.80
C PHE A 7 50.11 50.64 -51.11
N ALA A 8 50.71 49.99 -52.09
CA ALA A 8 49.98 49.56 -53.28
C ALA A 8 49.34 48.23 -52.99
N VAL A 9 48.04 48.22 -52.63
CA VAL A 9 47.26 46.99 -52.48
C VAL A 9 46.98 46.42 -53.85
N ASN A 10 47.58 45.26 -54.15
CA ASN A 10 47.50 44.55 -55.41
C ASN A 10 46.11 43.98 -55.64
N ILE A 11 45.26 44.68 -56.41
CA ILE A 11 43.85 44.34 -56.74
C ILE A 11 43.70 42.93 -57.30
N THR A 12 44.74 42.33 -57.84
CA THR A 12 44.77 40.97 -58.37
C THR A 12 44.69 39.93 -57.26
N ILE A 13 45.22 40.18 -56.06
CA ILE A 13 45.15 39.27 -54.92
C ILE A 13 43.75 39.30 -54.32
N LEU A 14 43.08 40.50 -54.31
CA LEU A 14 41.71 40.64 -53.78
C LEU A 14 40.67 39.88 -54.68
N LYS A 15 40.89 39.90 -56.04
CA LYS A 15 40.03 39.13 -56.97
C LYS A 15 40.21 37.62 -56.83
N LYS A 16 41.42 37.14 -56.59
CA LYS A 16 41.67 35.71 -56.34
C LYS A 16 41.13 35.25 -54.98
N ALA A 17 41.21 36.05 -53.93
CA ALA A 17 40.61 35.77 -52.64
C ALA A 17 39.09 35.76 -52.69
N LEU A 18 38.44 36.64 -53.48
CA LEU A 18 36.99 36.67 -53.63
C LEU A 18 36.46 35.44 -54.44
N PHE A 19 37.25 34.91 -55.42
CA PHE A 19 36.87 33.69 -56.17
C PHE A 19 37.06 32.41 -55.35
N LEU A 20 37.90 32.39 -54.29
CA LEU A 20 38.04 31.27 -53.37
C LEU A 20 37.00 31.28 -52.24
N LEU A 21 36.46 32.47 -51.89
CA LEU A 21 35.40 32.60 -50.84
C LEU A 21 34.01 32.13 -51.35
N ILE A 22 33.72 32.27 -52.65
CA ILE A 22 32.43 31.87 -53.25
C ILE A 22 32.21 30.36 -53.16
N PRO A 23 33.15 29.47 -53.52
CA PRO A 23 32.97 28.02 -53.36
C PRO A 23 32.96 27.59 -51.87
N ILE A 24 33.64 28.30 -50.95
CA ILE A 24 33.58 28.01 -49.52
C ILE A 24 32.21 28.37 -48.95
N CYS A 25 31.59 29.48 -49.34
CA CYS A 25 30.21 29.81 -48.96
C CYS A 25 29.19 28.85 -49.56
N LEU A 26 29.42 28.32 -50.77
CA LEU A 26 28.57 27.30 -51.40
C LEU A 26 28.76 25.93 -50.74
N LEU A 27 29.97 25.59 -50.24
CA LEU A 27 30.21 24.37 -49.44
C LEU A 27 29.64 24.44 -48.05
N LEU A 28 29.55 25.63 -47.44
CA LEU A 28 28.87 25.84 -46.13
C LEU A 28 27.33 25.72 -46.26
N ASN A 29 26.75 26.00 -47.42
CA ASN A 29 25.34 25.72 -47.68
C ASN A 29 25.08 24.27 -48.16
N ALA A 30 26.11 23.54 -48.64
CA ALA A 30 26.01 22.12 -49.01
C ALA A 30 26.01 21.18 -47.79
N CYS A 31 26.44 21.65 -46.60
CA CYS A 31 26.36 20.82 -45.38
C CYS A 31 24.92 20.51 -44.93
N ASN A 32 23.91 21.18 -45.49
CA ASN A 32 22.50 20.83 -45.26
C ASN A 32 21.95 19.75 -46.17
N TRP A 33 22.74 19.25 -47.16
CA TRP A 33 22.26 18.27 -48.16
C TRP A 33 22.40 16.80 -47.67
N PHE A 34 23.15 16.52 -46.61
CA PHE A 34 23.28 15.19 -46.02
C PHE A 34 22.68 15.22 -44.60
N LYS A 35 21.45 15.66 -44.44
CA LYS A 35 20.70 15.36 -43.22
C LYS A 35 20.26 13.90 -43.33
N ASP A 36 20.85 13.01 -42.53
CA ASP A 36 20.37 11.65 -42.43
C ASP A 36 18.91 11.63 -41.95
N THR A 37 18.07 10.93 -42.70
CA THR A 37 16.67 10.74 -42.30
C THR A 37 16.63 10.02 -40.96
N PRO A 38 16.00 10.55 -39.90
CA PRO A 38 15.93 9.91 -38.63
C PRO A 38 15.21 8.54 -38.69
N GLU A 39 15.48 7.66 -37.73
CA GLU A 39 14.97 6.28 -37.74
C GLU A 39 13.46 6.22 -37.93
N VAL A 40 12.68 7.10 -37.27
CA VAL A 40 11.22 7.17 -37.43
C VAL A 40 10.83 7.39 -38.88
N GLY A 41 11.52 8.29 -39.59
CA GLY A 41 11.25 8.56 -41.02
C GLY A 41 11.57 7.35 -41.91
N LEU A 42 12.70 6.65 -41.64
CA LEU A 42 13.07 5.44 -42.37
C LEU A 42 12.09 4.28 -42.13
N VAL A 43 11.70 4.07 -40.88
CA VAL A 43 10.77 3.00 -40.50
C VAL A 43 9.39 3.22 -41.10
N LEU A 44 8.84 4.44 -41.02
CA LEU A 44 7.55 4.78 -41.63
C LEU A 44 7.60 4.77 -43.17
N ALA A 45 8.70 5.26 -43.80
CA ALA A 45 8.89 5.19 -45.22
C ALA A 45 8.87 3.76 -45.78
N LYS A 46 9.53 2.84 -45.05
CA LYS A 46 9.56 1.41 -45.38
C LYS A 46 8.18 0.77 -45.18
N HIS A 47 7.51 1.07 -44.05
CA HIS A 47 6.23 0.46 -43.71
C HIS A 47 5.11 0.82 -44.72
N PHE A 48 5.05 2.10 -45.10
CA PHE A 48 4.01 2.61 -46.01
C PHE A 48 4.42 2.59 -47.50
N ASP A 49 5.64 2.17 -47.83
CA ASP A 49 6.25 2.34 -49.15
C ASP A 49 6.09 3.75 -49.68
N ASN A 50 6.30 4.75 -48.84
CA ASN A 50 6.04 6.15 -49.17
C ASN A 50 7.28 7.01 -48.88
N LYS A 51 7.85 7.60 -49.96
CA LYS A 51 9.04 8.47 -49.91
C LYS A 51 8.81 9.77 -49.12
N LEU A 52 7.56 10.15 -48.84
CA LEU A 52 7.21 11.34 -48.06
C LEU A 52 7.97 11.33 -46.71
N TYR A 53 7.98 10.20 -46.01
CA TYR A 53 8.60 10.05 -44.68
C TYR A 53 10.12 10.18 -44.69
N LYS A 54 10.78 9.99 -45.83
CA LYS A 54 12.23 10.25 -45.97
C LYS A 54 12.57 11.74 -45.84
N LYS A 55 11.58 12.62 -45.95
CA LYS A 55 11.72 14.07 -45.73
C LYS A 55 11.59 14.47 -44.26
N PHE A 56 11.47 13.50 -43.35
CA PHE A 56 11.35 13.79 -41.91
C PHE A 56 12.58 14.54 -41.41
N ASP A 57 12.39 15.75 -40.87
CA ASP A 57 13.43 16.58 -40.29
C ASP A 57 13.30 16.63 -38.78
N THR A 58 14.34 16.18 -38.10
CA THR A 58 14.36 16.11 -36.63
C THR A 58 14.24 17.48 -35.95
N ALA A 59 14.82 18.54 -36.57
CA ALA A 59 14.78 19.86 -35.95
C ALA A 59 13.36 20.46 -36.01
N GLU A 60 12.67 20.33 -37.16
CA GLU A 60 11.27 20.77 -37.32
C GLU A 60 10.35 19.97 -36.39
N TYR A 61 10.49 18.66 -36.39
CA TYR A 61 9.73 17.76 -35.50
C TYR A 61 9.90 18.15 -34.03
N ASN A 62 11.12 18.39 -33.57
CA ASN A 62 11.41 18.73 -32.18
C ASN A 62 10.72 20.01 -31.70
N VAL A 63 10.57 21.00 -32.58
CA VAL A 63 9.82 22.22 -32.27
C VAL A 63 8.34 21.91 -32.05
N ILE A 64 7.75 21.08 -32.93
CA ILE A 64 6.36 20.66 -32.82
C ILE A 64 6.15 19.79 -31.61
N PHE A 65 7.01 18.80 -31.40
CA PHE A 65 6.93 17.90 -30.24
C PHE A 65 6.97 18.65 -28.89
N LYS A 66 7.92 19.60 -28.73
CA LYS A 66 8.01 20.41 -27.51
C LYS A 66 6.74 21.23 -27.26
N ARG A 67 6.17 21.81 -28.32
CA ARG A 67 4.89 22.53 -28.22
C ARG A 67 3.75 21.62 -27.76
N HIS A 68 3.64 20.40 -28.32
CA HIS A 68 2.65 19.40 -27.92
C HIS A 68 2.88 18.93 -26.49
N LEU A 69 4.13 18.67 -26.10
CA LEU A 69 4.49 18.28 -24.73
C LEU A 69 4.06 19.36 -23.72
N ASP A 70 4.36 20.64 -23.99
CA ASP A 70 3.97 21.74 -23.09
C ASP A 70 2.45 21.93 -23.03
N SER A 71 1.75 21.71 -24.14
CA SER A 71 0.28 21.78 -24.21
C SER A 71 -0.41 20.64 -23.45
N LEU A 72 0.12 19.41 -23.56
CA LEU A 72 -0.50 18.21 -23.02
C LEU A 72 -0.07 17.89 -21.58
N GLN A 73 1.06 18.44 -21.10
CA GLN A 73 1.62 18.08 -19.78
C GLN A 73 0.64 18.26 -18.62
N GLY A 74 -0.28 19.22 -18.70
CA GLY A 74 -1.33 19.44 -17.69
C GLY A 74 -2.33 18.29 -17.56
N ASN A 75 -2.46 17.47 -18.59
CA ASN A 75 -3.37 16.31 -18.66
C ASN A 75 -2.67 15.00 -18.25
N PHE A 76 -1.35 15.00 -18.13
CA PHE A 76 -0.60 13.81 -17.77
C PHE A 76 -0.70 13.48 -16.27
N SER A 77 -0.81 12.20 -15.96
CA SER A 77 -0.79 11.71 -14.58
C SER A 77 0.60 11.84 -13.93
N ASN A 78 1.66 11.82 -14.75
CA ASN A 78 3.06 11.89 -14.32
C ASN A 78 3.88 12.84 -15.23
N PRO A 79 3.52 14.14 -15.31
CA PRO A 79 4.06 15.07 -16.30
C PRO A 79 5.60 15.22 -16.22
N ASN A 80 6.15 15.28 -15.00
CA ASN A 80 7.59 15.44 -14.83
C ASN A 80 8.39 14.24 -15.34
N THR A 81 7.88 13.02 -15.19
CA THR A 81 8.56 11.81 -15.67
C THR A 81 8.56 11.79 -17.20
N ILE A 82 7.41 12.02 -17.84
CA ILE A 82 7.28 12.06 -19.29
C ILE A 82 8.17 13.15 -19.88
N LYS A 83 8.06 14.37 -19.36
CA LYS A 83 8.89 15.51 -19.80
C LYS A 83 10.39 15.20 -19.68
N THR A 84 10.82 14.70 -18.53
CA THR A 84 12.24 14.37 -18.31
C THR A 84 12.72 13.27 -19.23
N PHE A 85 11.90 12.22 -19.47
CA PHE A 85 12.24 11.13 -20.36
C PHE A 85 12.50 11.64 -21.79
N TYR A 86 11.57 12.39 -22.38
CA TYR A 86 11.72 12.86 -23.76
C TYR A 86 12.81 13.92 -23.92
N LEU A 87 12.97 14.83 -22.97
CA LEU A 87 14.05 15.83 -23.05
C LEU A 87 15.45 15.19 -22.96
N ARG A 88 15.60 14.10 -22.21
CA ARG A 88 16.88 13.36 -22.13
C ARG A 88 17.15 12.50 -23.37
N ASN A 89 16.12 12.11 -24.11
CA ASN A 89 16.20 11.30 -25.31
C ASN A 89 15.97 12.12 -26.60
N ASN A 90 16.39 13.38 -26.61
CA ASN A 90 16.34 14.27 -27.78
C ASN A 90 14.94 14.38 -28.42
N THR A 91 13.88 14.18 -27.65
CA THR A 91 12.48 14.19 -28.12
C THR A 91 12.15 13.16 -29.20
N GLU A 92 12.94 12.10 -29.33
CA GLU A 92 12.70 11.01 -30.29
C GLU A 92 11.35 10.34 -30.04
N PRO A 93 10.55 10.07 -31.08
CA PRO A 93 9.29 9.36 -30.96
C PRO A 93 9.53 7.84 -30.88
N ARG A 94 10.10 7.40 -29.75
CA ARG A 94 10.58 6.04 -29.51
C ARG A 94 9.47 4.98 -29.61
N LEU A 95 8.28 5.25 -29.02
CA LEU A 95 7.18 4.30 -29.01
C LEU A 95 6.63 4.10 -30.44
N VAL A 96 6.47 5.21 -31.20
CA VAL A 96 6.04 5.13 -32.59
C VAL A 96 7.10 4.41 -33.42
N THR A 97 8.38 4.78 -33.32
CA THR A 97 9.46 4.18 -34.08
C THR A 97 9.57 2.67 -33.86
N LYS A 98 9.49 2.21 -32.60
CA LYS A 98 9.68 0.79 -32.27
C LYS A 98 8.42 -0.05 -32.38
N TYR A 99 7.25 0.53 -32.08
CA TYR A 99 6.05 -0.27 -31.77
C TYR A 99 4.84 0.00 -32.65
N PHE A 100 4.86 1.03 -33.49
CA PHE A 100 3.76 1.25 -34.43
C PHE A 100 3.78 0.18 -35.52
N VAL A 101 4.90 0.01 -36.20
CA VAL A 101 5.03 -0.84 -37.39
C VAL A 101 4.85 -2.33 -37.10
N ASN A 102 5.27 -2.78 -35.91
CA ASN A 102 5.16 -4.18 -35.51
C ASN A 102 3.83 -4.50 -34.79
N GLY A 103 2.90 -3.55 -34.69
CA GLY A 103 1.59 -3.72 -34.07
C GLY A 103 1.58 -3.76 -32.54
N ALA A 104 2.70 -3.46 -31.88
CA ALA A 104 2.75 -3.50 -30.41
C ALA A 104 1.98 -2.33 -29.76
N LEU A 105 1.83 -1.17 -30.45
CA LEU A 105 0.92 -0.12 -30.01
C LEU A 105 -0.55 -0.52 -30.13
N ASP A 106 -0.91 -1.33 -31.14
CA ASP A 106 -2.24 -1.94 -31.21
C ASP A 106 -2.48 -2.93 -30.06
N SER A 107 -1.44 -3.65 -29.65
CA SER A 107 -1.53 -4.50 -28.46
C SER A 107 -1.81 -3.66 -27.21
N LEU A 108 -1.14 -2.53 -27.00
CA LEU A 108 -1.43 -1.59 -25.90
C LEU A 108 -2.89 -1.11 -25.95
N LYS A 109 -3.36 -0.65 -27.13
CA LYS A 109 -4.76 -0.25 -27.36
C LYS A 109 -5.73 -1.38 -26.97
N ASN A 110 -5.43 -2.61 -27.38
CA ASN A 110 -6.27 -3.79 -27.09
C ASN A 110 -6.29 -4.17 -25.60
N TYR A 111 -5.17 -4.02 -24.87
CA TYR A 111 -5.15 -4.19 -23.41
C TYR A 111 -5.99 -3.10 -22.71
N ILE A 112 -5.87 -1.85 -23.16
CA ILE A 112 -6.67 -0.73 -22.63
C ILE A 112 -8.16 -0.94 -22.92
N SER A 113 -8.55 -1.35 -24.12
CA SER A 113 -9.96 -1.59 -24.47
C SER A 113 -10.64 -2.65 -23.57
N ARG A 114 -9.84 -3.56 -23.02
CA ARG A 114 -10.31 -4.62 -22.10
C ARG A 114 -10.09 -4.28 -20.62
N SER A 115 -9.77 -3.03 -20.29
CA SER A 115 -9.50 -2.63 -18.89
C SER A 115 -10.72 -2.75 -17.98
N GLU A 116 -11.93 -2.85 -18.52
CA GLU A 116 -13.16 -3.17 -17.77
C GLU A 116 -13.05 -4.49 -17.02
N GLN A 117 -12.33 -5.48 -17.54
CA GLN A 117 -12.03 -6.73 -16.82
C GLN A 117 -11.26 -6.52 -15.50
N HIS A 118 -10.68 -5.35 -15.30
CA HIS A 118 -10.01 -4.92 -14.08
C HIS A 118 -10.85 -3.92 -13.27
N GLY A 119 -12.07 -3.62 -13.70
CA GLY A 119 -12.95 -2.62 -13.11
C GLY A 119 -12.57 -1.17 -13.48
N PHE A 120 -11.95 -0.93 -14.66
CA PHE A 120 -11.56 0.41 -15.13
C PHE A 120 -12.21 0.76 -16.44
N ASN A 121 -12.73 1.97 -16.55
CA ASN A 121 -13.19 2.52 -17.82
C ASN A 121 -11.98 2.74 -18.78
N PRO A 122 -12.00 2.24 -20.01
CA PRO A 122 -10.93 2.43 -20.99
C PRO A 122 -10.54 3.89 -21.23
N GLU A 123 -11.49 4.82 -21.09
CA GLU A 123 -11.23 6.24 -21.28
C GLU A 123 -10.33 6.86 -20.22
N VAL A 124 -10.22 6.23 -19.05
CA VAL A 124 -9.23 6.64 -18.03
C VAL A 124 -7.81 6.61 -18.58
N PHE A 125 -7.57 5.71 -19.52
CA PHE A 125 -6.26 5.51 -20.17
C PHE A 125 -6.18 6.21 -21.54
N GLY A 126 -7.18 6.99 -21.93
CA GLY A 126 -7.20 7.72 -23.21
C GLY A 126 -7.48 6.84 -24.43
N TYR A 127 -8.28 5.79 -24.28
CA TYR A 127 -8.55 4.78 -25.33
C TYR A 127 -8.97 5.38 -26.67
N LYS A 128 -9.99 6.26 -26.68
CA LYS A 128 -10.49 6.85 -27.93
C LYS A 128 -9.43 7.67 -28.64
N LYS A 129 -8.68 8.51 -27.90
CA LYS A 129 -7.63 9.34 -28.46
C LYS A 129 -6.50 8.50 -29.05
N LEU A 130 -6.03 7.48 -28.30
CA LEU A 130 -5.00 6.56 -28.78
C LEU A 130 -5.45 5.82 -30.04
N LYS A 131 -6.68 5.28 -30.04
CA LYS A 131 -7.29 4.60 -31.20
C LYS A 131 -7.30 5.50 -32.41
N THR A 132 -7.86 6.72 -32.29
CA THR A 132 -7.96 7.67 -33.41
C THR A 132 -6.59 8.03 -33.99
N LEU A 133 -5.58 8.26 -33.12
CA LEU A 133 -4.22 8.61 -33.59
C LEU A 133 -3.54 7.44 -34.32
N LEU A 134 -3.76 6.22 -33.88
CA LEU A 134 -3.27 5.02 -34.57
C LEU A 134 -3.93 4.87 -35.95
N GLU A 135 -5.25 5.08 -36.03
CA GLU A 135 -6.00 5.01 -37.27
C GLU A 135 -5.57 6.11 -38.26
N VAL A 136 -5.41 7.35 -37.79
CA VAL A 136 -4.96 8.48 -38.64
C VAL A 136 -3.56 8.23 -39.22
N LEU A 137 -2.62 7.73 -38.43
CA LEU A 137 -1.28 7.40 -38.93
C LEU A 137 -1.31 6.20 -39.87
N ALA A 138 -2.12 5.17 -39.59
CA ALA A 138 -2.27 3.98 -40.42
C ALA A 138 -2.94 4.28 -41.79
N ASP A 139 -3.89 5.22 -41.83
CA ASP A 139 -4.54 5.67 -43.07
C ASP A 139 -3.58 6.31 -44.06
N ASN A 140 -2.45 6.83 -43.60
CA ASN A 140 -1.35 7.37 -44.42
C ASN A 140 -1.82 8.39 -45.50
N LYS A 141 -2.83 9.24 -45.22
CA LYS A 141 -3.42 10.20 -46.16
C LYS A 141 -2.80 11.61 -46.08
N PHE A 142 -1.48 11.69 -45.84
CA PHE A 142 -0.75 12.94 -45.68
C PHE A 142 -0.26 13.47 -47.03
N LYS A 143 -0.45 14.78 -47.24
CA LYS A 143 0.01 15.49 -48.45
C LYS A 143 1.42 16.05 -48.30
N SER A 144 1.82 16.34 -47.08
CA SER A 144 3.13 16.88 -46.72
C SER A 144 3.68 16.28 -45.46
N ILE A 145 5.02 16.31 -45.30
CA ILE A 145 5.67 15.82 -44.05
C ILE A 145 5.28 16.69 -42.83
N ALA A 146 4.95 17.96 -43.05
CA ALA A 146 4.51 18.88 -42.01
C ALA A 146 3.19 18.43 -41.36
N GLU A 147 2.33 17.71 -42.09
CA GLU A 147 1.09 17.13 -41.53
C GLU A 147 1.34 15.88 -40.68
N VAL A 148 2.47 15.20 -40.88
CA VAL A 148 2.86 13.99 -40.13
C VAL A 148 3.37 14.34 -38.73
N TYR A 149 4.13 15.42 -38.60
CA TYR A 149 4.79 15.77 -37.33
C TYR A 149 3.82 15.88 -36.14
N PRO A 150 2.71 16.62 -36.21
CA PRO A 150 1.78 16.72 -35.08
C PRO A 150 1.12 15.38 -34.76
N VAL A 151 0.84 14.54 -35.75
CA VAL A 151 0.22 13.21 -35.51
C VAL A 151 1.19 12.27 -34.80
N VAL A 152 2.45 12.23 -35.24
CA VAL A 152 3.48 11.43 -34.59
C VAL A 152 3.76 11.93 -33.18
N ALA A 153 3.82 13.26 -32.95
CA ALA A 153 4.03 13.83 -31.62
C ALA A 153 2.87 13.52 -30.67
N ASP A 154 1.64 13.69 -31.13
CA ASP A 154 0.45 13.37 -30.34
C ASP A 154 0.35 11.87 -30.02
N LEU A 155 0.60 11.00 -31.01
CA LEU A 155 0.57 9.56 -30.82
C LEU A 155 1.62 9.12 -29.80
N GLU A 156 2.85 9.60 -29.92
CA GLU A 156 3.95 9.31 -29.00
C GLU A 156 3.60 9.70 -27.56
N LEU A 157 3.15 10.94 -27.35
CA LEU A 157 2.83 11.48 -26.03
C LEU A 157 1.60 10.81 -25.39
N ASN A 158 0.54 10.56 -26.19
CA ASN A 158 -0.66 9.88 -25.69
C ASN A 158 -0.37 8.39 -25.41
N ALA A 159 0.42 7.71 -26.25
CA ALA A 159 0.85 6.34 -25.99
C ALA A 159 1.69 6.25 -24.72
N ALA A 160 2.59 7.21 -24.47
CA ALA A 160 3.41 7.27 -23.28
C ALA A 160 2.56 7.45 -21.99
N GLU A 161 1.62 8.39 -21.99
CA GLU A 161 0.69 8.59 -20.87
C GLU A 161 -0.17 7.34 -20.64
N SER A 162 -0.76 6.80 -21.72
CA SER A 162 -1.57 5.59 -21.66
C SER A 162 -0.81 4.40 -21.07
N LEU A 163 0.42 4.18 -21.52
CA LEU A 163 1.26 3.09 -21.08
C LEU A 163 1.65 3.22 -19.59
N ILE A 164 2.12 4.39 -19.18
CA ILE A 164 2.46 4.65 -17.76
C ILE A 164 1.23 4.48 -16.88
N LYS A 165 0.11 5.07 -17.25
CA LYS A 165 -1.11 5.05 -16.45
C LYS A 165 -1.69 3.65 -16.35
N TYR A 166 -1.72 2.91 -17.47
CA TYR A 166 -2.16 1.51 -17.50
C TYR A 166 -1.26 0.63 -16.63
N ASN A 167 0.07 0.73 -16.79
CA ASN A 167 1.03 0.05 -15.93
C ASN A 167 0.78 0.36 -14.44
N ASN A 168 0.67 1.64 -14.10
CA ASN A 168 0.55 2.05 -12.71
C ASN A 168 -0.74 1.52 -12.06
N PHE A 169 -1.86 1.53 -12.79
CA PHE A 169 -3.16 1.09 -12.27
C PHE A 169 -3.27 -0.42 -12.18
N VAL A 170 -2.86 -1.14 -13.23
CA VAL A 170 -3.00 -2.60 -13.27
C VAL A 170 -1.96 -3.28 -12.37
N TYR A 171 -0.73 -2.79 -12.34
CA TYR A 171 0.35 -3.41 -11.58
C TYR A 171 0.40 -2.98 -10.11
N TYR A 172 0.17 -1.67 -9.81
CA TYR A 172 0.30 -1.12 -8.45
C TYR A 172 -1.03 -0.75 -7.79
N GLY A 173 -2.14 -0.81 -8.51
CA GLY A 173 -3.43 -0.30 -8.08
C GLY A 173 -3.61 1.19 -8.32
N SER A 174 -4.86 1.60 -8.51
CA SER A 174 -5.26 2.97 -8.85
C SER A 174 -5.19 3.93 -7.66
N VAL A 175 -5.26 3.40 -6.44
CA VAL A 175 -5.32 4.16 -5.19
C VAL A 175 -4.10 3.90 -4.31
N ASN A 176 -3.57 4.94 -3.70
CA ASN A 176 -2.55 4.79 -2.65
C ASN A 176 -3.23 4.61 -1.28
N PRO A 177 -3.23 3.39 -0.71
CA PRO A 177 -3.95 3.13 0.54
C PRO A 177 -3.42 3.96 1.72
N ARG A 178 -2.12 4.27 1.77
CA ARG A 178 -1.52 5.06 2.85
C ARG A 178 -1.95 6.53 2.84
N LYS A 179 -2.41 7.04 1.68
CA LYS A 179 -2.95 8.41 1.57
C LYS A 179 -4.45 8.46 1.78
N LEU A 180 -5.16 7.36 1.48
CA LEU A 180 -6.61 7.30 1.56
C LEU A 180 -7.11 6.79 2.93
N LEU A 181 -6.53 5.68 3.42
CA LEU A 181 -7.05 4.99 4.60
C LEU A 181 -6.33 5.48 5.86
N SER A 182 -7.11 5.88 6.84
CA SER A 182 -6.58 6.18 8.17
C SER A 182 -6.04 4.89 8.81
N ARG A 183 -4.96 4.99 9.61
CA ARG A 183 -4.35 3.87 10.33
C ARG A 183 -3.88 2.72 9.42
N TYR A 184 -3.45 3.04 8.19
CA TYR A 184 -2.84 2.09 7.26
C TYR A 184 -1.31 2.22 7.31
N TYR A 185 -0.63 1.25 7.92
CA TYR A 185 0.82 1.27 8.19
C TYR A 185 1.58 0.15 7.47
N VAL A 186 0.96 -0.49 6.48
CA VAL A 186 1.69 -1.44 5.62
C VAL A 186 2.52 -0.65 4.61
N PRO A 187 3.83 -0.93 4.48
CA PRO A 187 4.65 -0.38 3.40
C PRO A 187 4.15 -0.94 2.06
N VAL A 188 3.69 -0.08 1.18
CA VAL A 188 3.22 -0.47 -0.16
C VAL A 188 4.14 0.15 -1.19
N LYS A 189 4.72 -0.69 -2.07
CA LYS A 189 5.51 -0.19 -3.19
C LYS A 189 4.60 0.51 -4.19
N ARG A 190 4.99 1.71 -4.59
CA ARG A 190 4.28 2.53 -5.58
C ARG A 190 5.20 2.83 -6.75
N PRO A 191 4.64 3.18 -7.94
CA PRO A 191 5.47 3.57 -9.07
C PRO A 191 6.30 4.81 -8.72
N ASP A 192 7.58 4.77 -9.01
CA ASP A 192 8.51 5.89 -8.93
C ASP A 192 8.97 6.34 -10.31
N SER A 193 9.67 7.47 -10.38
CA SER A 193 10.14 8.01 -11.66
C SER A 193 11.10 7.07 -12.38
N ALA A 194 11.92 6.29 -11.67
CA ALA A 194 12.83 5.34 -12.27
C ALA A 194 12.09 4.16 -12.92
N GLY A 195 11.11 3.58 -12.19
CA GLY A 195 10.27 2.51 -12.72
C GLY A 195 9.45 2.96 -13.94
N MET A 196 8.85 4.16 -13.88
CA MET A 196 8.09 4.71 -15.02
C MET A 196 9.00 5.02 -16.22
N THR A 197 10.24 5.50 -15.99
CA THR A 197 11.23 5.69 -17.04
C THR A 197 11.61 4.36 -17.69
N ALA A 198 11.76 3.29 -16.90
CA ALA A 198 12.02 1.95 -17.42
C ALA A 198 10.84 1.42 -18.26
N VAL A 199 9.60 1.71 -17.87
CA VAL A 199 8.40 1.37 -18.67
C VAL A 199 8.42 2.05 -20.04
N LEU A 200 8.71 3.36 -20.10
CA LEU A 200 8.85 4.08 -21.37
C LEU A 200 10.04 3.61 -22.21
N GLY A 201 11.11 3.22 -21.54
CA GLY A 201 12.33 2.70 -22.16
C GLY A 201 12.30 1.21 -22.50
N THR A 202 11.16 0.51 -22.33
CA THR A 202 11.06 -0.92 -22.59
C THR A 202 11.60 -1.29 -23.97
N GLU A 203 12.20 -2.47 -24.11
CA GLU A 203 12.65 -3.01 -25.39
C GLU A 203 11.65 -4.03 -25.96
N ASP A 204 10.68 -4.47 -25.14
CA ASP A 204 9.66 -5.45 -25.51
C ASP A 204 8.31 -5.07 -24.86
N LEU A 205 7.54 -4.26 -25.58
CA LEU A 205 6.24 -3.80 -25.10
C LEU A 205 5.21 -4.93 -24.91
N PRO A 206 5.09 -5.93 -25.80
CA PRO A 206 4.20 -7.07 -25.58
C PRO A 206 4.51 -7.84 -24.29
N LYS A 207 5.80 -8.13 -24.05
CA LYS A 207 6.25 -8.82 -22.83
C LYS A 207 5.95 -8.00 -21.57
N LEU A 208 6.19 -6.69 -21.62
CA LEU A 208 5.85 -5.78 -20.53
C LEU A 208 4.34 -5.86 -20.22
N LEU A 209 3.48 -5.72 -21.25
CA LEU A 209 2.01 -5.74 -21.10
C LEU A 209 1.50 -7.05 -20.46
N ILE A 210 2.14 -8.18 -20.76
CA ILE A 210 1.84 -9.47 -20.11
C ILE A 210 2.30 -9.45 -18.64
N SER A 211 3.52 -8.98 -18.39
CA SER A 211 4.16 -9.06 -17.06
C SER A 211 3.49 -8.19 -15.99
N ILE A 212 2.82 -7.11 -16.40
CA ILE A 212 2.12 -6.20 -15.47
C ILE A 212 0.72 -6.69 -15.07
N GLN A 213 0.20 -7.74 -15.73
CA GLN A 213 -1.10 -8.29 -15.36
C GLN A 213 -1.05 -8.96 -13.98
N PRO A 214 -2.08 -8.80 -13.13
CA PRO A 214 -2.17 -9.53 -11.88
C PRO A 214 -2.25 -11.04 -12.13
N SER A 215 -1.29 -11.79 -11.58
CA SER A 215 -1.12 -13.23 -11.86
C SER A 215 -1.66 -14.15 -10.77
N SER A 216 -2.05 -13.61 -9.59
CA SER A 216 -2.54 -14.45 -8.49
C SER A 216 -3.87 -15.13 -8.84
N GLU A 217 -4.02 -16.39 -8.42
CA GLU A 217 -5.26 -17.14 -8.60
C GLU A 217 -6.44 -16.42 -7.96
N LYS A 218 -6.27 -15.93 -6.73
CA LYS A 218 -7.29 -15.13 -6.03
C LYS A 218 -7.80 -13.95 -6.87
N TYR A 219 -6.90 -13.27 -7.59
CA TYR A 219 -7.31 -12.16 -8.45
C TYR A 219 -8.13 -12.63 -9.64
N ARG A 220 -7.71 -13.70 -10.31
CA ARG A 220 -8.41 -14.26 -11.48
C ARG A 220 -9.82 -14.72 -11.14
N GLU A 221 -9.99 -15.43 -10.01
CA GLU A 221 -11.30 -15.88 -9.57
C GLU A 221 -12.24 -14.70 -9.21
N LEU A 222 -11.72 -13.66 -8.55
CA LEU A 222 -12.50 -12.44 -8.32
C LEU A 222 -12.85 -11.71 -9.62
N GLN A 223 -11.94 -11.66 -10.59
CA GLN A 223 -12.17 -11.09 -11.91
C GLN A 223 -13.28 -11.83 -12.67
N GLU A 224 -13.26 -13.15 -12.68
CA GLU A 224 -14.30 -13.97 -13.28
C GLU A 224 -15.67 -13.76 -12.60
N ALA A 225 -15.69 -13.69 -11.27
CA ALA A 225 -16.91 -13.42 -10.52
C ALA A 225 -17.45 -12.00 -10.83
N MET A 226 -16.58 -11.00 -10.92
CA MET A 226 -16.93 -9.64 -11.32
C MET A 226 -17.61 -9.62 -12.70
N LEU A 227 -16.98 -10.23 -13.71
CA LEU A 227 -17.50 -10.28 -15.07
C LEU A 227 -18.84 -11.03 -15.18
N LYS A 228 -19.06 -12.07 -14.34
CA LYS A 228 -20.37 -12.75 -14.25
C LYS A 228 -21.45 -11.82 -13.68
N LEU A 229 -21.13 -11.05 -12.64
CA LEU A 229 -22.09 -10.13 -12.02
C LEU A 229 -22.41 -8.93 -12.92
N GLU A 230 -21.44 -8.38 -13.64
CA GLU A 230 -21.66 -7.27 -14.59
C GLU A 230 -22.64 -7.64 -15.71
N LYS A 231 -22.61 -8.89 -16.17
CA LYS A 231 -23.57 -9.38 -17.18
C LYS A 231 -25.03 -9.37 -16.69
N THR A 232 -25.26 -9.30 -15.38
CA THR A 232 -26.62 -9.18 -14.82
C THR A 232 -27.22 -7.79 -14.98
N GLY A 233 -26.42 -6.80 -15.37
CA GLY A 233 -26.85 -5.41 -15.56
C GLY A 233 -27.08 -4.60 -14.28
N ASN A 234 -26.96 -5.20 -13.11
CA ASN A 234 -27.15 -4.53 -11.82
C ASN A 234 -25.86 -3.88 -11.33
N LYS A 235 -25.61 -2.63 -11.72
CA LYS A 235 -24.41 -1.87 -11.31
C LYS A 235 -24.38 -1.48 -9.82
N ASP A 236 -25.51 -1.49 -9.13
CA ASP A 236 -25.61 -1.20 -7.70
C ASP A 236 -25.47 -2.45 -6.81
N ASN A 237 -25.08 -3.57 -7.39
CA ASN A 237 -24.88 -4.79 -6.66
C ASN A 237 -23.72 -4.63 -5.64
N GLN A 238 -24.02 -4.79 -4.35
CA GLN A 238 -23.04 -4.66 -3.28
C GLN A 238 -21.91 -5.70 -3.41
N ALA A 239 -22.20 -6.90 -3.86
CA ALA A 239 -21.21 -7.95 -4.12
C ALA A 239 -20.20 -7.51 -5.20
N LEU A 240 -20.68 -6.86 -6.27
CA LEU A 240 -19.83 -6.32 -7.33
C LEU A 240 -18.86 -5.26 -6.76
N LYS A 241 -19.38 -4.29 -5.99
CA LYS A 241 -18.56 -3.26 -5.33
C LYS A 241 -17.51 -3.89 -4.41
N THR A 242 -17.90 -4.88 -3.62
CA THR A 242 -16.99 -5.58 -2.71
C THR A 242 -15.90 -6.35 -3.47
N ILE A 243 -16.23 -7.01 -4.59
CA ILE A 243 -15.23 -7.68 -5.44
C ILE A 243 -14.24 -6.65 -6.02
N GLN A 244 -14.72 -5.55 -6.58
CA GLN A 244 -13.88 -4.51 -7.19
C GLN A 244 -12.87 -3.92 -6.20
N VAL A 245 -13.28 -3.62 -4.97
CA VAL A 245 -12.35 -3.10 -3.94
C VAL A 245 -11.33 -4.14 -3.48
N ASN A 246 -11.69 -5.43 -3.46
CA ASN A 246 -10.73 -6.48 -3.12
C ASN A 246 -9.77 -6.79 -4.28
N MET A 247 -10.22 -6.69 -5.53
CA MET A 247 -9.31 -6.69 -6.69
C MET A 247 -8.31 -5.53 -6.61
N GLU A 248 -8.73 -4.33 -6.21
CA GLU A 248 -7.81 -3.20 -5.98
C GLU A 248 -6.79 -3.52 -4.89
N ARG A 249 -7.20 -4.09 -3.75
CA ARG A 249 -6.31 -4.50 -2.66
C ARG A 249 -5.27 -5.54 -3.11
N LEU A 250 -5.67 -6.48 -3.97
CA LEU A 250 -4.77 -7.50 -4.52
C LEU A 250 -3.74 -6.96 -5.50
N ARG A 251 -3.94 -5.76 -6.07
CA ARG A 251 -2.94 -5.06 -6.88
C ARG A 251 -1.87 -4.37 -6.05
N TRP A 252 -2.14 -4.03 -4.81
CA TRP A 252 -1.16 -3.36 -3.96
C TRP A 252 0.06 -4.25 -3.71
N LYS A 253 1.24 -3.70 -3.96
CA LYS A 253 2.51 -4.43 -3.79
C LYS A 253 2.93 -4.37 -2.33
N LEU A 254 2.48 -5.36 -1.58
CA LEU A 254 2.79 -5.54 -0.17
C LEU A 254 4.23 -6.04 0.02
N PRO A 255 4.80 -5.92 1.24
CA PRO A 255 6.07 -6.57 1.57
C PRO A 255 5.99 -8.08 1.35
N ASP A 256 7.12 -8.67 1.02
CA ASP A 256 7.25 -10.11 0.99
C ASP A 256 7.10 -10.67 2.41
N LEU A 257 6.15 -11.58 2.59
CA LEU A 257 5.88 -12.25 3.86
C LEU A 257 6.75 -13.51 4.03
N GLY A 258 7.42 -13.96 2.97
CA GLY A 258 8.11 -15.24 2.95
C GLY A 258 7.16 -16.44 3.04
N GLU A 259 7.70 -17.62 3.27
CA GLU A 259 6.92 -18.87 3.32
C GLU A 259 6.11 -19.00 4.62
N GLU A 260 6.69 -18.61 5.77
CA GLU A 260 6.04 -18.70 7.09
C GLU A 260 5.64 -17.31 7.60
N TYR A 261 4.34 -17.08 7.79
CA TYR A 261 3.81 -15.81 8.28
C TYR A 261 2.48 -15.98 9.01
N VAL A 262 2.10 -14.93 9.74
CA VAL A 262 0.81 -14.81 10.42
C VAL A 262 -0.02 -13.73 9.74
N GLU A 263 -1.26 -14.06 9.40
CA GLU A 263 -2.25 -13.13 8.88
C GLU A 263 -3.40 -12.95 9.88
N VAL A 264 -3.76 -11.70 10.16
CA VAL A 264 -5.00 -11.34 10.85
C VAL A 264 -5.89 -10.63 9.84
N ASN A 265 -7.01 -11.24 9.49
CA ASN A 265 -8.01 -10.59 8.65
C ASN A 265 -9.11 -9.96 9.52
N ILE A 266 -9.14 -8.62 9.57
CA ILE A 266 -10.05 -7.86 10.45
C ILE A 266 -11.52 -8.19 10.15
N PRO A 267 -12.04 -8.09 8.90
CA PRO A 267 -13.44 -8.37 8.60
C PRO A 267 -13.87 -9.83 8.85
N ASP A 268 -12.95 -10.76 8.74
CA ASP A 268 -13.21 -12.19 8.99
C ASP A 268 -13.08 -12.54 10.49
N PHE A 269 -12.52 -11.64 11.28
CA PHE A 269 -12.22 -11.89 12.69
C PHE A 269 -11.40 -13.17 12.90
N SER A 270 -10.43 -13.41 12.04
CA SER A 270 -9.60 -14.60 12.02
C SER A 270 -8.12 -14.28 12.14
N LEU A 271 -7.36 -15.22 12.69
CA LEU A 271 -5.93 -15.29 12.64
C LEU A 271 -5.54 -16.62 12.03
N THR A 272 -4.68 -16.58 11.00
CA THR A 272 -4.17 -17.78 10.34
C THR A 272 -2.64 -17.77 10.35
N TRP A 273 -2.04 -18.89 10.69
CA TRP A 273 -0.61 -19.12 10.56
C TRP A 273 -0.34 -19.99 9.35
N PHE A 274 0.41 -19.47 8.41
CA PHE A 274 0.79 -20.14 7.17
C PHE A 274 2.24 -20.63 7.19
N ASP A 275 2.49 -21.76 6.55
CA ASP A 275 3.82 -22.24 6.17
C ASP A 275 3.72 -22.86 4.77
N LYS A 276 4.47 -22.35 3.80
CA LYS A 276 4.47 -22.80 2.38
C LYS A 276 3.09 -22.91 1.75
N GLN A 277 2.20 -21.97 2.03
CA GLN A 277 0.80 -21.96 1.63
C GLN A 277 -0.14 -22.87 2.43
N ASP A 278 0.36 -23.79 3.24
CA ASP A 278 -0.45 -24.61 4.13
C ASP A 278 -0.90 -23.82 5.36
N THR A 279 -2.12 -24.07 5.80
CA THR A 279 -2.65 -23.53 7.04
C THR A 279 -2.22 -24.39 8.21
N LEU A 280 -1.24 -23.94 9.02
CA LEU A 280 -0.80 -24.64 10.23
C LEU A 280 -1.77 -24.46 11.39
N SER A 281 -2.39 -23.29 11.50
CA SER A 281 -3.39 -23.01 12.52
C SER A 281 -4.33 -21.92 12.04
N HIS A 282 -5.60 -22.06 12.42
CA HIS A 282 -6.64 -21.06 12.21
C HIS A 282 -7.46 -20.89 13.47
N MET A 283 -7.70 -19.64 13.88
CA MET A 283 -8.41 -19.34 15.11
C MET A 283 -9.14 -18.00 15.03
N LYS A 284 -10.16 -17.85 15.88
CA LYS A 284 -10.90 -16.60 16.00
C LYS A 284 -10.09 -15.53 16.70
N VAL A 285 -10.36 -14.27 16.32
CA VAL A 285 -9.86 -13.11 17.06
C VAL A 285 -11.00 -12.13 17.36
N CYS A 286 -10.77 -11.28 18.40
CA CYS A 286 -11.57 -10.06 18.56
C CYS A 286 -10.66 -8.88 18.22
N VAL A 287 -11.17 -7.98 17.39
CA VAL A 287 -10.48 -6.78 16.92
C VAL A 287 -11.09 -5.53 17.54
N GLY A 288 -10.50 -4.38 17.27
CA GLY A 288 -10.98 -3.10 17.76
C GLY A 288 -12.40 -2.78 17.29
N ALA A 289 -13.17 -2.10 18.14
CA ALA A 289 -14.48 -1.58 17.76
C ALA A 289 -14.34 -0.52 16.65
N PRO A 290 -15.33 -0.40 15.74
CA PRO A 290 -15.34 0.65 14.74
C PRO A 290 -15.40 2.02 15.41
N ARG A 291 -14.99 3.06 14.69
CA ARG A 291 -15.20 4.44 15.13
C ARG A 291 -16.69 4.76 15.20
N GLU A 292 -17.03 5.75 16.00
CA GLU A 292 -18.41 6.23 16.14
C GLU A 292 -18.95 6.75 14.80
N LYS A 293 -20.26 6.59 14.54
CA LYS A 293 -20.88 6.96 13.25
C LYS A 293 -20.71 8.46 12.91
N ASP A 294 -20.77 9.33 13.93
CA ASP A 294 -20.61 10.77 13.85
C ASP A 294 -19.17 11.26 14.10
N TYR A 295 -18.19 10.38 13.85
CA TYR A 295 -16.78 10.63 14.16
C TYR A 295 -16.26 11.96 13.59
N ALA A 296 -16.58 12.26 12.33
CA ALA A 296 -16.07 13.47 11.66
C ALA A 296 -16.67 14.75 12.28
N GLU A 297 -17.93 14.72 12.69
CA GLU A 297 -18.62 15.84 13.34
C GLU A 297 -18.08 16.05 14.76
N LYS A 298 -17.94 14.97 15.52
CA LYS A 298 -17.36 15.01 16.87
C LYS A 298 -15.91 15.48 16.88
N ILE A 299 -15.09 15.11 15.90
CA ILE A 299 -13.72 15.65 15.78
C ILE A 299 -13.73 17.17 15.63
N LYS A 300 -14.64 17.70 14.79
CA LYS A 300 -14.79 19.16 14.61
C LYS A 300 -15.27 19.83 15.90
N LEU A 301 -16.24 19.20 16.59
CA LEU A 301 -16.74 19.69 17.86
C LEU A 301 -15.64 19.70 18.92
N TYR A 302 -14.91 18.59 19.08
CA TYR A 302 -13.80 18.50 20.00
C TYR A 302 -12.69 19.53 19.72
N ALA A 303 -12.37 19.75 18.44
CA ALA A 303 -11.40 20.79 18.06
C ALA A 303 -11.85 22.20 18.46
N LYS A 304 -13.17 22.44 18.52
CA LYS A 304 -13.75 23.72 18.93
C LYS A 304 -13.88 23.86 20.46
N THR A 305 -14.30 22.80 21.16
CA THR A 305 -14.62 22.85 22.59
C THR A 305 -13.46 22.46 23.49
N GLY A 306 -12.52 21.62 23.02
CA GLY A 306 -11.49 21.00 23.84
C GLY A 306 -12.03 20.01 24.89
N ASN A 307 -13.36 19.80 24.96
CA ASN A 307 -14.00 18.94 25.93
C ASN A 307 -13.80 17.46 25.57
N LEU A 308 -13.28 16.65 26.51
CA LEU A 308 -13.05 15.21 26.27
C LEU A 308 -14.36 14.41 26.04
N ASP A 309 -15.50 14.90 26.47
CA ASP A 309 -16.79 14.25 26.18
C ASP A 309 -17.18 14.36 24.72
N ASP A 310 -16.73 15.41 24.04
CA ASP A 310 -16.93 15.60 22.61
C ASP A 310 -15.91 14.81 21.76
N LYS A 311 -14.84 14.29 22.39
CA LYS A 311 -13.78 13.55 21.68
C LYS A 311 -14.27 12.18 21.25
N PRO A 312 -14.40 11.92 19.92
CA PRO A 312 -14.91 10.63 19.45
C PRO A 312 -13.93 9.51 19.73
N LYS A 313 -14.47 8.32 19.98
CA LYS A 313 -13.68 7.11 20.17
C LYS A 313 -13.32 6.51 18.83
N ASN A 314 -12.07 6.18 18.67
CA ASN A 314 -11.56 5.37 17.55
C ASN A 314 -10.77 4.21 18.13
N HIS A 315 -11.38 3.03 18.10
CA HIS A 315 -10.79 1.79 18.59
C HIS A 315 -10.41 0.82 17.47
N GLU A 316 -10.50 1.25 16.21
CA GLU A 316 -10.16 0.41 15.06
C GLU A 316 -8.76 -0.19 15.19
N THR A 317 -8.65 -1.49 14.97
CA THR A 317 -7.36 -2.15 14.80
C THR A 317 -6.69 -1.62 13.54
N PRO A 318 -5.43 -1.14 13.60
CA PRO A 318 -4.75 -0.64 12.41
C PRO A 318 -4.39 -1.77 11.45
N ILE A 319 -4.42 -1.45 10.16
CA ILE A 319 -3.86 -2.30 9.11
C ILE A 319 -2.35 -2.08 9.13
N LEU A 320 -1.56 -3.11 9.41
CA LEU A 320 -0.12 -2.97 9.57
C LEU A 320 0.66 -4.24 9.17
N TYR A 321 1.93 -4.03 8.90
CA TYR A 321 2.93 -5.07 8.74
C TYR A 321 4.00 -4.95 9.82
N SER A 322 4.39 -6.08 10.41
CA SER A 322 5.45 -6.17 11.41
C SER A 322 6.02 -7.58 11.48
N LYS A 323 6.78 -7.87 12.53
CA LYS A 323 7.31 -9.22 12.83
C LYS A 323 7.14 -9.53 14.30
N LEU A 324 6.49 -10.66 14.59
CA LEU A 324 6.40 -11.21 15.95
C LEU A 324 7.82 -11.55 16.46
N ASN A 325 8.14 -11.13 17.68
CA ASN A 325 9.49 -11.29 18.23
C ASN A 325 9.56 -11.98 19.58
N SER A 326 8.53 -11.85 20.43
CA SER A 326 8.55 -12.40 21.77
C SER A 326 7.17 -12.62 22.38
N ILE A 327 7.13 -13.44 23.42
CA ILE A 327 5.94 -13.72 24.23
C ILE A 327 6.21 -13.23 25.65
N GLN A 328 5.33 -12.45 26.20
CA GLN A 328 5.29 -12.15 27.64
C GLN A 328 4.19 -12.99 28.27
N VAL A 329 4.59 -13.83 29.23
CA VAL A 329 3.69 -14.66 30.04
C VAL A 329 3.40 -13.96 31.36
N ASN A 330 2.19 -14.09 31.87
CA ASN A 330 1.71 -13.39 33.07
C ASN A 330 1.94 -11.87 33.00
N PRO A 331 1.42 -11.20 31.94
CA PRO A 331 1.71 -9.80 31.69
C PRO A 331 1.16 -8.89 32.79
N ILE A 332 1.84 -7.77 33.00
CA ILE A 332 1.27 -6.60 33.67
C ILE A 332 0.67 -5.71 32.59
N TRP A 333 -0.57 -5.29 32.75
CA TRP A 333 -1.20 -4.37 31.83
C TRP A 333 -0.97 -2.93 32.27
N ASN A 334 -0.13 -2.20 31.55
CA ASN A 334 -0.07 -0.76 31.68
C ASN A 334 -1.32 -0.17 31.02
N ILE A 335 -2.25 0.33 31.82
CA ILE A 335 -3.55 0.82 31.32
C ILE A 335 -3.33 2.12 30.57
N PRO A 336 -3.72 2.20 29.27
CA PRO A 336 -3.60 3.44 28.50
C PRO A 336 -4.38 4.60 29.14
N VAL A 337 -3.85 5.82 29.00
CA VAL A 337 -4.49 7.03 29.56
C VAL A 337 -5.93 7.21 29.11
N SER A 338 -6.24 6.86 27.83
CA SER A 338 -7.61 6.93 27.31
C SER A 338 -8.57 5.98 28.03
N ILE A 339 -8.16 4.75 28.32
CA ILE A 339 -8.96 3.76 29.09
C ILE A 339 -9.05 4.20 30.54
N ALA A 340 -7.93 4.66 31.11
CA ALA A 340 -7.91 5.16 32.49
C ALA A 340 -8.94 6.28 32.70
N ARG A 341 -9.00 7.25 31.79
CA ARG A 341 -9.92 8.40 31.86
C ARG A 341 -11.37 8.05 31.56
N ASN A 342 -11.59 7.19 30.56
CA ASN A 342 -12.95 6.95 30.05
C ASN A 342 -13.66 5.78 30.74
N GLU A 343 -12.93 4.91 31.42
CA GLU A 343 -13.48 3.68 32.02
C GLU A 343 -13.09 3.55 33.49
N ILE A 344 -11.78 3.43 33.79
CA ILE A 344 -11.30 3.14 35.15
C ILE A 344 -11.71 4.25 36.14
N TYR A 345 -11.56 5.52 35.72
CA TYR A 345 -11.95 6.67 36.53
C TYR A 345 -13.41 6.57 37.02
N TRP A 346 -14.35 6.30 36.13
CA TRP A 346 -15.75 6.21 36.48
C TRP A 346 -16.09 5.03 37.38
N GLN A 347 -15.39 3.91 37.21
CA GLN A 347 -15.55 2.76 38.11
C GLN A 347 -14.99 3.07 39.49
N ALA A 348 -13.82 3.71 39.58
CA ALA A 348 -13.24 4.12 40.87
C ALA A 348 -14.03 5.20 41.60
N VAL A 349 -14.73 6.07 40.86
CA VAL A 349 -15.67 7.06 41.46
C VAL A 349 -16.91 6.39 42.07
N ARG A 350 -17.41 5.32 41.42
CA ARG A 350 -18.61 4.58 41.87
C ARG A 350 -18.34 3.59 42.97
N ASP A 351 -17.21 2.92 42.94
CA ASP A 351 -16.77 1.88 43.88
C ASP A 351 -15.35 2.17 44.34
N PRO A 352 -15.14 2.63 45.58
CA PRO A 352 -13.83 2.91 46.14
C PRO A 352 -12.90 1.69 46.10
N TYR A 353 -13.44 0.46 46.21
CA TYR A 353 -12.67 -0.79 46.21
C TYR A 353 -12.44 -1.38 44.83
N TYR A 354 -12.96 -0.73 43.76
CA TYR A 354 -12.85 -1.24 42.40
C TYR A 354 -11.40 -1.55 41.98
N LEU A 355 -10.47 -0.65 42.36
CA LEU A 355 -9.08 -0.79 41.96
C LEU A 355 -8.38 -1.97 42.65
N SER A 356 -8.56 -2.09 43.95
CA SER A 356 -7.99 -3.20 44.72
C SER A 356 -8.62 -4.55 44.36
N ASN A 357 -9.95 -4.61 44.22
CA ASN A 357 -10.68 -5.82 43.79
C ASN A 357 -10.27 -6.30 42.39
N ASN A 358 -9.86 -5.40 41.50
CA ASN A 358 -9.38 -5.74 40.14
C ASN A 358 -7.86 -5.79 40.01
N ASN A 359 -7.12 -5.83 41.13
CA ASN A 359 -5.64 -5.87 41.17
C ASN A 359 -5.02 -4.71 40.36
N ILE A 360 -5.64 -3.52 40.38
CA ILE A 360 -5.15 -2.31 39.68
C ILE A 360 -4.37 -1.46 40.69
N LYS A 361 -3.08 -1.31 40.44
CA LYS A 361 -2.17 -0.45 41.18
C LYS A 361 -2.14 0.94 40.63
N VAL A 362 -2.12 1.92 41.51
CA VAL A 362 -2.04 3.35 41.16
C VAL A 362 -0.64 3.87 41.39
N TYR A 363 -0.13 4.67 40.47
CA TYR A 363 1.17 5.32 40.57
C TYR A 363 1.02 6.82 40.44
N TYR A 364 1.65 7.55 41.36
CA TYR A 364 1.77 9.00 41.34
C TYR A 364 3.24 9.40 41.17
N LYS A 365 3.58 10.15 40.12
CA LYS A 365 4.99 10.52 39.81
C LYS A 365 5.96 9.33 39.87
N GLY A 366 5.55 8.18 39.35
CA GLY A 366 6.37 6.95 39.30
C GLY A 366 6.41 6.12 40.59
N LYS A 367 5.89 6.62 41.73
CA LYS A 367 5.80 5.91 42.98
C LYS A 367 4.44 5.26 43.14
N GLN A 368 4.41 3.99 43.57
CA GLN A 368 3.15 3.29 43.86
C GLN A 368 2.45 3.94 45.07
N VAL A 369 1.16 4.20 44.92
CA VAL A 369 0.30 4.60 46.07
C VAL A 369 0.00 3.35 46.91
N ASN A 370 0.24 3.42 48.21
CA ASN A 370 0.09 2.27 49.08
C ASN A 370 -1.36 1.80 49.22
N ASP A 371 -2.27 2.74 49.37
CA ASP A 371 -3.71 2.47 49.49
C ASP A 371 -4.48 3.32 48.51
N PRO A 372 -4.85 2.77 47.33
CA PRO A 372 -5.59 3.49 46.31
C PRO A 372 -7.05 3.73 46.70
N ASP A 373 -7.60 2.99 47.66
CA ASP A 373 -9.00 3.05 48.09
C ASP A 373 -9.28 4.33 48.89
N THR A 374 -8.23 4.96 49.43
CA THR A 374 -8.31 6.25 50.12
C THR A 374 -8.35 7.48 49.18
N ILE A 375 -8.15 7.29 47.89
CA ILE A 375 -8.12 8.40 46.91
C ILE A 375 -9.54 8.87 46.65
N GLN A 376 -9.82 10.14 46.96
CA GLN A 376 -11.10 10.77 46.62
C GLN A 376 -11.11 11.19 45.15
N TRP A 377 -11.47 10.24 44.25
CA TRP A 377 -11.42 10.39 42.80
C TRP A 377 -12.21 11.61 42.30
N SER A 378 -13.32 11.94 42.90
CA SER A 378 -14.15 13.12 42.56
C SER A 378 -13.43 14.47 42.69
N LYS A 379 -12.34 14.54 43.45
CA LYS A 379 -11.49 15.73 43.57
C LYS A 379 -10.57 15.96 42.37
N TYR A 380 -10.38 14.96 41.51
CA TYR A 380 -9.49 15.03 40.35
C TYR A 380 -10.30 15.05 39.04
N PRO A 381 -10.23 16.13 38.26
CA PRO A 381 -10.89 16.11 36.97
C PRO A 381 -10.22 15.04 36.08
N ARG A 382 -11.02 14.22 35.40
CA ARG A 382 -10.54 13.08 34.59
C ARG A 382 -9.59 13.51 33.46
N GLU A 383 -9.72 14.76 33.00
CA GLU A 383 -8.88 15.37 31.96
C GLU A 383 -7.43 15.55 32.43
N LYS A 384 -7.24 15.74 33.73
CA LYS A 384 -5.94 16.06 34.35
C LYS A 384 -5.55 15.02 35.41
N LEU A 385 -5.93 13.74 35.22
CA LEU A 385 -5.54 12.67 36.13
C LEU A 385 -4.02 12.59 36.26
N PRO A 386 -3.44 12.80 37.46
CA PRO A 386 -1.99 12.73 37.66
C PRO A 386 -1.49 11.31 37.87
N TYR A 387 -2.40 10.34 37.82
CA TYR A 387 -2.14 8.95 38.16
C TYR A 387 -1.95 8.08 36.92
N GLN A 388 -1.07 7.08 37.04
CA GLN A 388 -0.92 5.98 36.11
C GLN A 388 -1.50 4.72 36.76
N PHE A 389 -2.07 3.83 35.93
CA PHE A 389 -2.72 2.61 36.39
C PHE A 389 -2.05 1.40 35.77
N LYS A 390 -1.80 0.38 36.57
CA LYS A 390 -1.24 -0.91 36.11
C LYS A 390 -2.04 -2.05 36.72
N GLN A 391 -2.61 -2.90 35.87
CA GLN A 391 -3.25 -4.13 36.35
C GLN A 391 -2.19 -5.22 36.52
N GLY A 392 -2.12 -5.81 37.70
CA GLY A 392 -1.19 -6.88 38.03
C GLY A 392 -1.48 -8.18 37.29
N SER A 393 -0.47 -9.06 37.20
CA SER A 393 -0.64 -10.40 36.64
C SER A 393 -1.65 -11.21 37.48
N GLY A 394 -2.39 -12.10 36.85
CA GLY A 394 -3.38 -12.96 37.49
C GLY A 394 -4.56 -13.33 36.59
N GLU A 395 -5.47 -14.13 37.09
CA GLU A 395 -6.64 -14.65 36.38
C GLU A 395 -7.57 -13.51 35.89
N GLY A 396 -7.67 -12.45 36.70
CA GLY A 396 -8.51 -11.26 36.35
C GLY A 396 -7.85 -10.28 35.39
N ASN A 397 -6.59 -10.50 34.96
CA ASN A 397 -5.92 -9.56 34.06
C ASN A 397 -6.59 -9.51 32.68
N ALA A 398 -6.89 -8.31 32.22
CA ALA A 398 -7.57 -8.11 30.93
C ALA A 398 -6.76 -8.65 29.72
N LEU A 399 -5.42 -8.76 29.85
CA LEU A 399 -4.56 -9.34 28.82
C LEU A 399 -4.44 -10.88 28.93
N GLY A 400 -5.15 -11.50 29.88
CA GLY A 400 -5.05 -12.93 30.13
C GLY A 400 -3.63 -13.36 30.55
N LYS A 401 -3.22 -14.56 30.14
CA LYS A 401 -1.91 -15.16 30.50
C LYS A 401 -0.81 -14.89 29.48
N PHE A 402 -1.14 -14.42 28.27
CA PHE A 402 -0.20 -14.26 27.16
C PHE A 402 -0.32 -12.91 26.46
N LYS A 403 0.82 -12.33 26.17
CA LYS A 403 0.93 -11.13 25.32
C LYS A 403 2.03 -11.38 24.29
N PHE A 404 1.70 -11.23 22.99
CA PHE A 404 2.59 -11.46 21.86
C PHE A 404 3.03 -10.11 21.31
N ILE A 405 4.31 -9.90 21.22
CA ILE A 405 4.93 -8.61 20.94
C ILE A 405 5.47 -8.56 19.52
N PHE A 406 5.25 -7.42 18.87
CA PHE A 406 5.81 -7.03 17.60
C PHE A 406 6.00 -5.51 17.56
N ASP A 407 6.95 -5.05 16.75
CA ASP A 407 7.30 -3.62 16.70
C ASP A 407 6.26 -2.85 15.88
N ASN A 408 5.66 -1.81 16.47
CA ASN A 408 4.74 -0.92 15.77
C ASN A 408 4.57 0.43 16.50
N GLY A 409 4.27 1.48 15.75
CA GLY A 409 4.03 2.83 16.29
C GLY A 409 2.66 3.06 16.93
N SER A 410 1.76 2.05 16.88
CA SER A 410 0.37 2.18 17.36
C SER A 410 0.14 1.56 18.74
N SER A 411 1.18 1.03 19.37
CA SER A 411 1.10 0.32 20.66
C SER A 411 0.11 -0.86 20.67
N ILE A 412 -0.03 -1.52 19.52
CA ILE A 412 -0.89 -2.70 19.32
C ILE A 412 -0.10 -3.97 19.59
N TYR A 413 -0.76 -4.97 20.14
CA TYR A 413 -0.23 -6.31 20.34
C TYR A 413 -1.34 -7.35 20.23
N LEU A 414 -0.97 -8.62 20.03
CA LEU A 414 -1.88 -9.74 20.15
C LEU A 414 -1.84 -10.20 21.61
N HIS A 415 -2.96 -10.62 22.17
CA HIS A 415 -3.00 -11.07 23.56
C HIS A 415 -4.14 -12.05 23.85
N ASP A 416 -4.00 -12.74 24.95
CA ASP A 416 -5.04 -13.53 25.58
C ASP A 416 -6.11 -12.61 26.22
N THR A 417 -7.12 -13.18 26.85
CA THR A 417 -8.13 -12.43 27.60
C THR A 417 -8.69 -13.30 28.72
N ASN A 418 -9.01 -12.69 29.85
CA ASN A 418 -9.76 -13.32 30.95
C ASN A 418 -11.23 -13.60 30.57
N ASN A 419 -11.79 -12.87 29.62
CA ASN A 419 -13.16 -13.06 29.15
C ASN A 419 -13.19 -13.67 27.73
N LYS A 420 -13.50 -14.96 27.65
CA LYS A 420 -13.58 -15.72 26.40
C LYS A 420 -14.93 -15.62 25.68
N SER A 421 -15.97 -15.04 26.32
CA SER A 421 -17.32 -14.95 25.72
C SER A 421 -17.35 -14.15 24.42
N GLY A 422 -16.39 -13.23 24.23
CA GLY A 422 -16.25 -12.46 22.99
C GLY A 422 -16.09 -13.33 21.74
N PHE A 423 -15.44 -14.48 21.83
CA PHE A 423 -15.21 -15.38 20.69
C PHE A 423 -16.45 -16.14 20.22
N ALA A 424 -17.50 -16.19 21.03
CA ALA A 424 -18.78 -16.77 20.67
C ALA A 424 -19.65 -15.82 19.83
N ARG A 425 -19.31 -14.54 19.77
CA ARG A 425 -20.08 -13.52 19.03
C ARG A 425 -19.84 -13.65 17.52
N GLY A 426 -20.85 -13.35 16.71
CA GLY A 426 -20.70 -13.16 15.26
C GLY A 426 -19.84 -11.93 14.94
N ASN A 427 -20.24 -10.75 15.46
CA ASN A 427 -19.42 -9.56 15.37
C ASN A 427 -18.42 -9.52 16.56
N ARG A 428 -17.14 -9.57 16.25
CA ARG A 428 -16.04 -9.58 17.20
C ARG A 428 -15.21 -8.30 17.18
N ALA A 429 -15.75 -7.21 16.63
CA ALA A 429 -15.14 -5.86 16.68
C ALA A 429 -15.47 -5.17 18.02
N ILE A 430 -14.85 -5.61 19.10
CA ILE A 430 -15.23 -5.26 20.49
C ILE A 430 -14.08 -4.82 21.38
N SER A 431 -12.82 -4.81 20.88
CA SER A 431 -11.65 -4.40 21.67
C SER A 431 -11.35 -2.91 21.50
N HIS A 432 -10.35 -2.41 22.25
CA HIS A 432 -9.83 -1.04 22.12
C HIS A 432 -8.71 -0.91 21.07
N GLY A 433 -8.63 -1.87 20.14
CA GLY A 433 -7.66 -1.84 19.04
C GLY A 433 -6.65 -2.99 19.05
N CYS A 434 -6.29 -3.54 20.20
CA CYS A 434 -5.47 -4.75 20.29
C CYS A 434 -6.26 -5.98 19.84
N VAL A 435 -5.56 -7.03 19.40
CA VAL A 435 -6.17 -8.25 18.87
C VAL A 435 -6.19 -9.31 19.97
N ARG A 436 -7.40 -9.73 20.42
CA ARG A 436 -7.56 -10.86 21.33
C ARG A 436 -7.52 -12.15 20.56
N VAL A 437 -6.77 -13.14 21.05
CA VAL A 437 -6.53 -14.44 20.39
C VAL A 437 -7.29 -15.54 21.13
N GLU A 438 -8.05 -16.36 20.41
CA GLU A 438 -8.90 -17.42 20.99
C GLU A 438 -8.07 -18.53 21.64
N LYS A 439 -7.00 -19.00 20.95
CA LYS A 439 -6.15 -20.11 21.38
C LYS A 439 -4.70 -19.66 21.65
N PRO A 440 -4.47 -18.85 22.69
CA PRO A 440 -3.16 -18.22 22.88
C PRO A 440 -2.05 -19.22 23.23
N LEU A 441 -2.36 -20.35 23.86
CA LEU A 441 -1.38 -21.39 24.18
C LEU A 441 -0.90 -22.12 22.90
N GLU A 442 -1.81 -22.43 21.98
CA GLU A 442 -1.48 -23.02 20.67
C GLU A 442 -0.63 -22.04 19.86
N PHE A 443 -1.01 -20.76 19.84
CA PHE A 443 -0.25 -19.72 19.15
C PHE A 443 1.16 -19.56 19.76
N ALA A 444 1.29 -19.62 21.10
CA ALA A 444 2.58 -19.58 21.79
C ALA A 444 3.45 -20.79 21.46
N GLN A 445 2.86 -21.99 21.31
CA GLN A 445 3.58 -23.21 20.92
C GLN A 445 4.30 -23.06 19.58
N MET A 446 3.65 -22.42 18.60
CA MET A 446 4.24 -22.19 17.27
C MET A 446 5.39 -21.16 17.31
N MET A 447 5.34 -20.23 18.26
CA MET A 447 6.38 -19.19 18.40
C MET A 447 7.64 -19.66 19.12
N VAL A 448 7.54 -20.55 20.10
CA VAL A 448 8.70 -20.95 20.94
C VAL A 448 9.72 -21.77 20.15
N LYS A 449 10.96 -21.81 20.65
CA LYS A 449 12.09 -22.44 19.97
C LYS A 449 11.97 -23.96 19.86
N ASP A 450 11.57 -24.60 20.98
CA ASP A 450 11.59 -26.03 21.13
C ASP A 450 10.59 -26.50 22.21
N LYS A 451 10.47 -27.82 22.38
CA LYS A 451 9.62 -28.47 23.39
C LYS A 451 10.01 -28.09 24.81
N TYR A 452 11.30 -27.89 25.07
CA TYR A 452 11.77 -27.50 26.40
C TYR A 452 11.26 -26.10 26.79
N GLN A 453 11.38 -25.14 25.87
CA GLN A 453 10.88 -23.79 26.09
C GLN A 453 9.35 -23.77 26.21
N TYR A 454 8.66 -24.64 25.46
CA TYR A 454 7.21 -24.77 25.55
C TYR A 454 6.77 -25.30 26.90
N ASP A 455 7.44 -26.33 27.43
CA ASP A 455 7.16 -26.84 28.78
C ASP A 455 7.40 -25.79 29.86
N GLN A 456 8.48 -25.02 29.76
CA GLN A 456 8.71 -23.89 30.66
C GLN A 456 7.55 -22.88 30.61
N LEU A 457 7.09 -22.52 29.40
CA LEU A 457 5.99 -21.62 29.20
C LEU A 457 4.69 -22.18 29.82
N ARG A 458 4.39 -23.47 29.61
CA ARG A 458 3.23 -24.15 30.22
C ARG A 458 3.25 -24.07 31.73
N MET A 459 4.39 -24.39 32.33
CA MET A 459 4.57 -24.34 33.82
C MET A 459 4.41 -22.93 34.38
N GLU A 460 4.76 -21.88 33.62
CA GLU A 460 4.53 -20.49 34.05
C GLU A 460 3.03 -20.10 34.08
N VAL A 461 2.20 -20.73 33.28
CA VAL A 461 0.74 -20.51 33.29
C VAL A 461 -0.02 -21.59 34.09
N ASN A 462 0.69 -22.33 34.92
CA ASN A 462 0.17 -23.39 35.78
C ASN A 462 -0.43 -24.58 35.02
N LEU A 463 0.12 -24.91 33.87
CA LEU A 463 -0.19 -26.12 33.13
C LEU A 463 0.96 -27.14 33.30
N PRO A 464 0.65 -28.43 33.41
CA PRO A 464 1.69 -29.47 33.51
C PRO A 464 2.55 -29.47 32.23
N PRO A 465 3.87 -29.77 32.34
CA PRO A 465 4.73 -29.97 31.19
C PRO A 465 4.25 -31.17 30.37
N ILE A 466 4.60 -31.20 29.09
CA ILE A 466 4.35 -32.38 28.23
C ILE A 466 5.39 -33.46 28.56
N ASP A 467 6.62 -33.05 28.80
CA ASP A 467 7.70 -33.92 29.26
C ASP A 467 7.46 -34.38 30.69
N THR A 468 7.05 -35.63 30.86
CA THR A 468 6.70 -36.22 32.15
C THR A 468 7.87 -36.24 33.13
N THR A 469 9.12 -36.20 32.66
CA THR A 469 10.30 -36.14 33.55
C THR A 469 10.37 -34.83 34.36
N LYS A 470 9.66 -33.81 33.96
CA LYS A 470 9.56 -32.50 34.63
C LYS A 470 8.38 -32.38 35.60
N MET A 471 7.57 -33.45 35.76
CA MET A 471 6.37 -33.42 36.60
C MET A 471 6.72 -33.14 38.07
N GLU A 472 7.81 -33.69 38.57
CA GLU A 472 8.24 -33.42 39.96
C GLU A 472 8.54 -31.94 40.20
N VAL A 473 9.24 -31.31 39.24
CA VAL A 473 9.54 -29.86 39.29
C VAL A 473 8.25 -29.03 39.26
N PHE A 474 7.30 -29.43 38.40
CA PHE A 474 5.99 -28.78 38.32
C PHE A 474 5.22 -28.93 39.63
N ASN A 475 5.13 -30.13 40.19
CA ASN A 475 4.42 -30.39 41.46
C ASN A 475 5.03 -29.62 42.63
N LYS A 476 6.36 -29.55 42.74
CA LYS A 476 7.05 -28.73 43.76
C LYS A 476 6.70 -27.24 43.59
N LYS A 477 6.65 -26.74 42.35
CA LYS A 477 6.25 -25.36 42.06
C LYS A 477 4.80 -25.07 42.47
N MET A 478 3.89 -26.00 42.18
CA MET A 478 2.48 -25.87 42.54
C MET A 478 2.23 -25.95 44.03
N ALA A 479 2.91 -26.86 44.75
CA ALA A 479 2.85 -26.95 46.20
C ALA A 479 3.34 -25.66 46.87
N LYS A 480 4.50 -25.16 46.46
CA LYS A 480 5.03 -23.88 46.96
C LYS A 480 4.06 -22.72 46.73
N LYS A 481 3.35 -22.73 45.61
CA LYS A 481 2.33 -21.70 45.29
C LYS A 481 1.12 -21.82 46.22
N ALA A 482 0.67 -23.04 46.54
CA ALA A 482 -0.43 -23.28 47.44
C ALA A 482 -0.11 -22.81 48.86
N ASP A 483 1.10 -23.13 49.36
CA ASP A 483 1.56 -22.71 50.70
C ASP A 483 1.72 -21.19 50.83
N THR A 484 1.91 -20.46 49.74
CA THR A 484 2.16 -19.02 49.73
C THR A 484 1.03 -18.21 49.08
N LEU A 485 -0.19 -18.75 49.10
CA LEU A 485 -1.37 -18.16 48.39
C LEU A 485 -1.56 -16.65 48.64
N ASN A 486 -1.32 -16.17 49.83
CA ASN A 486 -1.46 -14.75 50.21
C ASN A 486 -0.24 -13.88 49.86
N THR A 487 0.93 -14.49 49.59
CA THR A 487 2.18 -13.76 49.33
C THR A 487 2.74 -14.01 47.93
N PHE A 488 2.22 -15.02 47.23
CA PHE A 488 2.67 -15.37 45.88
C PHE A 488 2.25 -14.37 44.86
N LYS A 489 3.21 -13.58 44.36
CA LYS A 489 2.98 -12.61 43.24
C LYS A 489 3.47 -13.21 41.94
N LEU A 490 2.56 -13.45 41.00
CA LEU A 490 2.93 -13.79 39.63
C LEU A 490 3.81 -12.68 39.03
N LYS A 491 4.93 -13.06 38.43
CA LYS A 491 5.85 -12.13 37.76
C LYS A 491 5.80 -12.36 36.25
N PRO A 492 5.86 -11.30 35.46
CA PRO A 492 6.01 -11.42 34.01
C PRO A 492 7.29 -12.19 33.66
N LYS A 493 7.17 -13.13 32.71
CA LYS A 493 8.31 -13.85 32.15
C LYS A 493 8.32 -13.72 30.62
N TRP A 494 9.51 -13.59 30.03
CA TRP A 494 9.70 -13.38 28.63
C TRP A 494 10.28 -14.61 27.94
N PHE A 495 9.74 -14.93 26.76
CA PHE A 495 10.22 -15.97 25.87
C PHE A 495 10.46 -15.39 24.50
N GLY A 496 11.67 -15.57 23.96
CA GLY A 496 11.97 -15.16 22.59
C GLY A 496 11.32 -16.10 21.58
N ALA A 497 10.86 -15.59 20.47
CA ALA A 497 10.40 -16.40 19.36
C ALA A 497 11.56 -17.21 18.73
N LYS A 498 11.26 -18.38 18.14
CA LYS A 498 12.24 -19.21 17.39
C LYS A 498 12.91 -18.42 16.27
N LYS A 499 12.14 -17.53 15.63
CA LYS A 499 12.57 -16.54 14.63
C LYS A 499 11.60 -15.37 14.67
N ARG A 500 11.94 -14.27 13.99
CA ARG A 500 11.00 -13.16 13.76
C ARG A 500 10.02 -13.56 12.67
N VAL A 501 8.78 -13.88 13.04
CA VAL A 501 7.72 -14.31 12.10
C VAL A 501 6.99 -13.09 11.56
N PRO A 502 6.94 -12.89 10.23
CA PRO A 502 6.15 -11.82 9.63
C PRO A 502 4.69 -11.87 10.09
N LEU A 503 4.14 -10.71 10.39
CA LEU A 503 2.74 -10.51 10.77
C LEU A 503 2.15 -9.44 9.87
N ILE A 504 1.04 -9.78 9.22
CA ILE A 504 0.20 -8.81 8.53
C ILE A 504 -1.17 -8.77 9.18
N ILE A 505 -1.61 -7.58 9.56
CA ILE A 505 -3.01 -7.30 9.92
C ILE A 505 -3.59 -6.58 8.71
N ASN A 506 -4.54 -7.23 8.02
CA ASN A 506 -5.12 -6.76 6.77
C ASN A 506 -6.64 -6.56 6.88
N TYR A 507 -7.25 -6.20 5.74
CA TYR A 507 -8.67 -5.92 5.66
C TYR A 507 -9.20 -6.43 4.31
N ILE A 508 -9.55 -7.70 4.25
CA ILE A 508 -10.05 -8.38 3.06
C ILE A 508 -11.51 -8.78 3.29
N THR A 509 -12.41 -8.25 2.49
CA THR A 509 -13.86 -8.44 2.62
C THR A 509 -14.43 -9.41 1.58
N ALA A 510 -13.66 -9.75 0.53
CA ALA A 510 -14.01 -10.82 -0.40
C ALA A 510 -12.76 -11.57 -0.86
N TRP A 511 -12.85 -12.90 -0.89
CA TRP A 511 -11.80 -13.79 -1.40
C TRP A 511 -12.40 -15.11 -1.89
N PRO A 512 -11.78 -15.78 -2.87
CA PRO A 512 -12.18 -17.11 -3.28
C PRO A 512 -11.75 -18.16 -2.25
N GLN A 513 -12.63 -19.13 -2.01
CA GLN A 513 -12.35 -20.31 -1.20
C GLN A 513 -13.16 -21.48 -1.75
N ASN A 514 -12.50 -22.56 -2.16
CA ASN A 514 -13.12 -23.76 -2.73
C ASN A 514 -14.09 -23.45 -3.90
N GLY A 515 -13.68 -22.55 -4.80
CA GLY A 515 -14.48 -22.16 -5.97
C GLY A 515 -15.68 -21.24 -5.67
N VAL A 516 -15.83 -20.78 -4.42
CA VAL A 516 -16.91 -19.87 -4.01
C VAL A 516 -16.31 -18.59 -3.43
N ILE A 517 -16.84 -17.44 -3.85
CA ILE A 517 -16.42 -16.15 -3.28
C ILE A 517 -17.05 -15.99 -1.89
N GLN A 518 -16.20 -15.88 -0.89
CA GLN A 518 -16.58 -15.54 0.47
C GLN A 518 -16.71 -14.03 0.59
N PHE A 519 -17.73 -13.57 1.33
CA PHE A 519 -17.95 -12.15 1.63
C PHE A 519 -18.00 -11.92 3.14
N ARG A 520 -17.51 -10.77 3.58
CA ARG A 520 -17.60 -10.30 4.96
C ARG A 520 -18.10 -8.86 5.00
N GLU A 521 -18.68 -8.48 6.13
CA GLU A 521 -19.13 -7.12 6.37
C GLU A 521 -17.95 -6.13 6.37
N ASP A 522 -18.19 -4.94 5.87
CA ASP A 522 -17.25 -3.82 5.92
C ASP A 522 -17.27 -3.17 7.31
N VAL A 523 -16.70 -3.84 8.30
CA VAL A 523 -16.76 -3.52 9.74
C VAL A 523 -16.32 -2.08 10.06
N TYR A 524 -15.41 -1.51 9.28
CA TYR A 524 -14.86 -0.16 9.51
C TYR A 524 -15.23 0.85 8.41
N GLY A 525 -16.03 0.47 7.41
CA GLY A 525 -16.41 1.34 6.29
C GLY A 525 -15.25 1.62 5.33
N LEU A 526 -14.25 0.73 5.26
CA LEU A 526 -13.08 0.93 4.40
C LEU A 526 -13.34 0.54 2.95
N ASP A 527 -14.27 -0.37 2.68
CA ASP A 527 -14.71 -0.69 1.32
C ASP A 527 -15.43 0.49 0.68
N GLU A 528 -16.34 1.11 1.42
CA GLU A 528 -17.05 2.28 0.96
C GLU A 528 -16.09 3.43 0.65
N THR A 529 -15.13 3.68 1.56
CA THR A 529 -14.09 4.70 1.38
C THR A 529 -13.23 4.43 0.14
N LEU A 530 -12.83 3.18 -0.06
CA LEU A 530 -12.00 2.77 -1.21
C LEU A 530 -12.78 2.83 -2.51
N TYR A 531 -14.01 2.32 -2.53
CA TYR A 531 -14.89 2.35 -3.69
C TYR A 531 -15.17 3.79 -4.16
N ALA A 532 -15.48 4.70 -3.22
CA ALA A 532 -15.69 6.12 -3.54
C ALA A 532 -14.46 6.76 -4.21
N ALA A 533 -13.24 6.40 -3.78
CA ALA A 533 -12.01 6.88 -4.40
C ALA A 533 -11.74 6.27 -5.79
N MET A 534 -12.21 5.04 -6.03
CA MET A 534 -12.07 4.32 -7.30
C MET A 534 -13.12 4.75 -8.33
N LYS A 535 -14.31 5.17 -7.92
CA LYS A 535 -15.48 5.45 -8.77
C LYS A 535 -15.18 6.33 -9.98
N LYS A 536 -14.28 7.29 -9.85
CA LYS A 536 -13.85 8.16 -10.96
C LYS A 536 -13.04 7.46 -12.05
N PHE A 537 -12.66 6.21 -11.84
CA PHE A 537 -11.86 5.41 -12.77
C PHE A 537 -12.66 4.24 -13.38
N MET A 538 -13.92 4.08 -12.97
CA MET A 538 -14.83 3.01 -13.40
C MET A 538 -15.75 3.39 -14.54
#